data_93c13552df4ecc3f15a08c64afd038bd
#
_entry.id   93c13552df4ecc3f15a08c64afd038bd
#
_cell.length_a   1.000
_cell.length_b   1.000
_cell.length_c   1.000
_cell.angle_alpha   90.00
_cell.angle_beta   90.00
_cell.angle_gamma   90.00
#
_symmetry.space_group_name_H-M   'P 1'
#
loop_
_entity.id
_entity.type
_entity.pdbx_description
1 polymer ?
#
loop_
_entity_poly.entity_id
_entity_poly.type
_entity_poly.pdbx_seq_one_letter_code
_entity_poly.pdbx_strand_id
1 'polypeptide(L)'
;MLRIRFVLPLLLLLVGADLCAQADGPVYVAYFWRAKPGMVDAYNDYIKGTAEKIDENARQAGVFEEVVTLTPSQMGTSAAITEWTHLRIFKLKNRAAAEALGKGLDEATLRVVPDENQRKRNSERSATLRDLVRQEVWTALK
;
A
#
# COMPACT_ATOMS: atom_id res chain seq x y z
N MET A 1 51.55 52.38 25.45
CA MET A 1 50.79 51.31 26.13
C MET A 1 49.76 50.72 25.17
N LEU A 2 50.13 49.63 24.55
CA LEU A 2 49.28 48.97 23.50
C LEU A 2 48.50 47.83 24.15
N ARG A 3 47.15 47.97 24.25
CA ARG A 3 46.28 46.92 24.81
C ARG A 3 45.82 46.05 23.67
N ILE A 4 46.43 44.90 23.50
CA ILE A 4 46.01 43.84 22.60
C ILE A 4 44.79 43.13 23.23
N ARG A 5 43.60 43.28 22.61
CA ARG A 5 42.39 42.51 22.94
C ARG A 5 42.38 41.22 22.11
N PHE A 6 42.67 40.09 22.76
CA PHE A 6 42.46 38.79 22.18
C PHE A 6 40.95 38.54 22.07
N VAL A 7 40.43 38.51 20.86
CA VAL A 7 39.10 38.01 20.55
C VAL A 7 39.25 36.52 20.23
N LEU A 8 38.81 35.70 21.16
CA LEU A 8 38.75 34.23 20.98
C LEU A 8 37.57 33.88 20.08
N PRO A 9 37.76 33.29 18.89
CA PRO A 9 36.62 32.82 18.11
C PRO A 9 36.06 31.54 18.76
N LEU A 10 34.84 31.63 19.27
CA LEU A 10 34.06 30.50 19.74
C LEU A 10 33.66 29.65 18.53
N LEU A 11 34.42 28.58 18.26
CA LEU A 11 34.12 27.60 17.22
C LEU A 11 32.96 26.75 17.70
N LEU A 12 31.73 27.10 17.25
CA LEU A 12 30.55 26.29 17.47
C LEU A 12 30.66 25.06 16.59
N LEU A 13 31.11 23.95 17.15
CA LEU A 13 30.99 22.61 16.56
C LEU A 13 29.49 22.24 16.53
N LEU A 14 28.86 22.52 15.41
CA LEU A 14 27.57 21.87 15.02
C LEU A 14 27.90 20.40 14.78
N VAL A 15 27.78 19.60 15.83
CA VAL A 15 27.63 18.15 15.69
C VAL A 15 26.30 17.94 15.08
N GLY A 16 26.26 17.84 13.74
CA GLY A 16 25.14 17.30 13.00
C GLY A 16 24.93 15.90 13.50
N ALA A 17 23.94 15.70 14.36
CA ALA A 17 23.36 14.40 14.57
C ALA A 17 22.67 14.01 13.25
N ASP A 18 23.42 13.39 12.34
CA ASP A 18 22.83 12.53 11.34
C ASP A 18 22.08 11.44 12.11
N LEU A 19 20.81 11.73 12.43
CA LEU A 19 19.86 10.67 12.64
C LEU A 19 19.88 9.87 11.33
N CYS A 20 20.70 8.83 11.30
CA CYS A 20 20.52 7.72 10.39
C CYS A 20 19.09 7.23 10.62
N ALA A 21 18.14 7.82 9.91
CA ALA A 21 16.87 7.17 9.66
C ALA A 21 17.28 5.84 9.01
N GLN A 22 17.33 4.78 9.82
CA GLN A 22 17.48 3.43 9.33
C GLN A 22 16.39 3.31 8.27
N ALA A 23 16.81 3.26 7.00
CA ALA A 23 15.90 3.01 5.91
C ALA A 23 15.29 1.65 6.22
N ASP A 24 14.10 1.66 6.81
CA ASP A 24 13.32 0.45 7.02
C ASP A 24 13.25 -0.23 5.67
N GLY A 25 13.61 -1.51 5.62
CA GLY A 25 13.54 -2.29 4.39
C GLY A 25 12.12 -2.32 3.84
N PRO A 26 11.90 -2.98 2.71
CA PRO A 26 10.60 -3.05 2.08
C PRO A 26 9.55 -3.62 3.05
N VAL A 27 8.37 -3.03 3.00
CA VAL A 27 7.21 -3.41 3.80
C VAL A 27 6.13 -3.94 2.84
N TYR A 28 5.42 -4.95 3.27
CA TYR A 28 4.35 -5.57 2.50
C TYR A 28 3.03 -5.38 3.22
N VAL A 29 2.03 -4.83 2.52
CA VAL A 29 0.66 -4.71 3.05
C VAL A 29 -0.19 -5.74 2.33
N ALA A 30 -0.74 -6.68 3.09
CA ALA A 30 -1.53 -7.79 2.61
C ALA A 30 -3.00 -7.60 2.97
N TYR A 31 -3.88 -7.62 1.96
CA TYR A 31 -5.32 -7.57 2.12
C TYR A 31 -5.91 -8.93 1.79
N PHE A 32 -6.58 -9.54 2.75
CA PHE A 32 -7.29 -10.81 2.58
C PHE A 32 -8.77 -10.53 2.31
N TRP A 33 -9.22 -10.87 1.12
CA TRP A 33 -10.59 -10.66 0.68
C TRP A 33 -11.33 -11.97 0.52
N ARG A 34 -12.61 -11.96 0.84
CA ARG A 34 -13.51 -13.07 0.56
C ARG A 34 -14.52 -12.64 -0.50
N ALA A 35 -14.50 -13.29 -1.66
CA ALA A 35 -15.60 -13.18 -2.61
C ALA A 35 -16.87 -13.75 -1.99
N LYS A 36 -17.99 -13.06 -2.16
CA LYS A 36 -19.28 -13.56 -1.70
C LYS A 36 -19.67 -14.85 -2.48
N PRO A 37 -20.53 -15.70 -1.94
CA PRO A 37 -20.94 -16.93 -2.60
C PRO A 37 -21.37 -16.69 -4.06
N GLY A 38 -20.76 -17.41 -4.99
CA GLY A 38 -21.02 -17.27 -6.44
C GLY A 38 -20.40 -16.05 -7.12
N MET A 39 -19.64 -15.20 -6.40
CA MET A 39 -19.09 -13.94 -6.94
C MET A 39 -17.61 -14.00 -7.29
N VAL A 40 -16.95 -15.15 -7.26
CA VAL A 40 -15.51 -15.28 -7.55
C VAL A 40 -15.17 -14.74 -8.94
N ASP A 41 -15.87 -15.16 -9.98
CA ASP A 41 -15.59 -14.73 -11.35
C ASP A 41 -15.88 -13.24 -11.55
N ALA A 42 -17.01 -12.75 -11.03
CA ALA A 42 -17.36 -11.34 -11.09
C ALA A 42 -16.35 -10.46 -10.32
N TYR A 43 -15.79 -10.97 -9.24
CA TYR A 43 -14.73 -10.28 -8.50
C TYR A 43 -13.39 -10.31 -9.25
N ASN A 44 -13.04 -11.42 -9.90
CA ASN A 44 -11.88 -11.48 -10.80
C ASN A 44 -11.99 -10.46 -11.94
N ASP A 45 -13.15 -10.34 -12.56
CA ASP A 45 -13.40 -9.35 -13.63
C ASP A 45 -13.29 -7.90 -13.10
N TYR A 46 -13.79 -7.65 -11.88
CA TYR A 46 -13.65 -6.36 -11.23
C TYR A 46 -12.16 -6.01 -10.97
N ILE A 47 -11.37 -6.97 -10.52
CA ILE A 47 -9.92 -6.78 -10.28
C ILE A 47 -9.24 -6.44 -11.61
N LYS A 48 -9.39 -7.28 -12.64
CA LYS A 48 -8.78 -7.11 -13.97
C LYS A 48 -9.24 -5.85 -14.70
N GLY A 49 -10.41 -5.36 -14.41
CA GLY A 49 -10.97 -4.17 -15.06
C GLY A 49 -10.68 -2.89 -14.33
N THR A 50 -11.37 -2.66 -13.23
CA THR A 50 -11.36 -1.39 -12.50
C THR A 50 -10.17 -1.26 -11.57
N ALA A 51 -9.88 -2.30 -10.77
CA ALA A 51 -8.83 -2.23 -9.75
C ALA A 51 -7.44 -2.13 -10.38
N GLU A 52 -7.16 -2.90 -11.43
CA GLU A 52 -5.87 -2.85 -12.14
C GLU A 52 -5.53 -1.46 -12.70
N LYS A 53 -6.53 -0.74 -13.22
CA LYS A 53 -6.32 0.63 -13.72
C LYS A 53 -5.95 1.62 -12.61
N ILE A 54 -6.58 1.47 -11.45
CA ILE A 54 -6.28 2.28 -10.26
C ILE A 54 -4.89 1.93 -9.74
N ASP A 55 -4.57 0.64 -9.66
CA ASP A 55 -3.26 0.15 -9.21
C ASP A 55 -2.14 0.67 -10.11
N GLU A 56 -2.29 0.57 -11.42
CA GLU A 56 -1.28 1.06 -12.36
C GLU A 56 -1.08 2.57 -12.25
N ASN A 57 -2.16 3.36 -12.09
CA ASN A 57 -2.05 4.78 -11.85
C ASN A 57 -1.33 5.10 -10.53
N ALA A 58 -1.65 4.37 -9.45
CA ALA A 58 -1.02 4.52 -8.15
C ALA A 58 0.47 4.12 -8.20
N ARG A 59 0.80 3.01 -8.87
CA ARG A 59 2.18 2.55 -9.08
C ARG A 59 3.01 3.57 -9.84
N GLN A 60 2.49 4.12 -10.93
CA GLN A 60 3.14 5.18 -11.70
C GLN A 60 3.35 6.46 -10.88
N ALA A 61 2.46 6.75 -9.94
CA ALA A 61 2.60 7.85 -8.99
C ALA A 61 3.55 7.53 -7.81
N GLY A 62 4.15 6.34 -7.77
CA GLY A 62 5.12 5.94 -6.73
C GLY A 62 4.49 5.61 -5.38
N VAL A 63 3.19 5.31 -5.33
CA VAL A 63 2.48 4.94 -4.10
C VAL A 63 2.99 3.60 -3.55
N PHE A 64 3.27 2.66 -4.44
CA PHE A 64 3.87 1.36 -4.13
C PHE A 64 4.77 0.89 -5.29
N GLU A 65 5.60 -0.10 -5.06
CA GLU A 65 6.52 -0.66 -6.07
C GLU A 65 5.84 -1.73 -6.93
N GLU A 66 5.10 -2.63 -6.28
CA GLU A 66 4.49 -3.79 -6.90
C GLU A 66 3.20 -4.17 -6.18
N VAL A 67 2.25 -4.75 -6.90
CA VAL A 67 1.09 -5.43 -6.34
C VAL A 67 0.92 -6.79 -6.98
N VAL A 68 0.68 -7.80 -6.15
CA VAL A 68 0.35 -9.16 -6.59
C VAL A 68 -1.01 -9.53 -6.05
N THR A 69 -1.86 -10.08 -6.92
CA THR A 69 -3.15 -10.66 -6.51
C THR A 69 -3.08 -12.17 -6.70
N LEU A 70 -3.27 -12.89 -5.62
CA LEU A 70 -3.28 -14.35 -5.58
C LEU A 70 -4.70 -14.84 -5.32
N THR A 71 -5.08 -15.87 -6.07
CA THR A 71 -6.32 -16.64 -5.85
C THR A 71 -5.93 -18.09 -5.62
N PRO A 72 -6.67 -18.87 -4.80
CA PRO A 72 -6.40 -20.28 -4.67
C PRO A 72 -6.48 -20.95 -6.03
N SER A 73 -5.41 -21.61 -6.47
CA SER A 73 -5.51 -22.55 -7.56
C SER A 73 -6.29 -23.77 -7.05
N GLN A 74 -7.01 -24.48 -7.94
CA GLN A 74 -7.78 -25.68 -7.59
C GLN A 74 -6.89 -26.84 -7.13
N MET A 75 -6.07 -26.61 -6.13
CA MET A 75 -5.19 -27.63 -5.57
C MET A 75 -5.73 -28.09 -4.23
N GLY A 76 -6.39 -29.22 -4.27
CA GLY A 76 -6.74 -29.99 -3.10
C GLY A 76 -8.15 -29.71 -2.61
N THR A 77 -8.82 -30.76 -2.32
CA THR A 77 -10.12 -30.89 -1.67
C THR A 77 -10.12 -30.42 -0.22
N SER A 78 -9.27 -29.48 0.15
CA SER A 78 -9.18 -29.03 1.51
C SER A 78 -10.30 -28.01 1.79
N ALA A 79 -11.22 -28.39 2.63
CA ALA A 79 -12.25 -27.53 3.23
C ALA A 79 -11.70 -26.30 3.98
N ALA A 80 -10.40 -26.14 4.01
CA ALA A 80 -9.68 -25.09 4.76
C ALA A 80 -9.60 -23.73 4.05
N ILE A 81 -10.02 -23.61 2.78
CA ILE A 81 -9.99 -22.33 2.05
C ILE A 81 -11.33 -21.62 2.20
N THR A 82 -11.85 -21.54 3.41
CA THR A 82 -13.13 -20.88 3.64
C THR A 82 -12.99 -19.47 4.17
N GLU A 83 -11.80 -19.08 4.64
CA GLU A 83 -11.63 -17.78 5.28
C GLU A 83 -11.50 -16.66 4.26
N TRP A 84 -10.72 -16.84 3.22
CA TRP A 84 -10.51 -15.85 2.15
C TRP A 84 -10.36 -16.52 0.78
N THR A 85 -10.61 -15.77 -0.28
CA THR A 85 -10.53 -16.25 -1.68
C THR A 85 -9.49 -15.50 -2.50
N HIS A 86 -9.10 -14.30 -2.07
CA HIS A 86 -8.13 -13.45 -2.76
C HIS A 86 -7.19 -12.82 -1.76
N LEU A 87 -5.91 -12.84 -2.07
CA LEU A 87 -4.87 -12.17 -1.31
C LEU A 87 -4.19 -11.14 -2.21
N ARG A 88 -4.25 -9.87 -1.83
CA ARG A 88 -3.56 -8.79 -2.53
C ARG A 88 -2.43 -8.27 -1.68
N ILE A 89 -1.21 -8.32 -2.21
CA ILE A 89 0.01 -7.92 -1.51
C ILE A 89 0.63 -6.73 -2.24
N PHE A 90 0.72 -5.60 -1.54
CA PHE A 90 1.42 -4.41 -2.00
C PHE A 90 2.82 -4.38 -1.41
N LYS A 91 3.84 -4.25 -2.25
CA LYS A 91 5.21 -4.03 -1.83
C LYS A 91 5.51 -2.54 -1.80
N LEU A 92 5.97 -2.03 -0.68
CA LEU A 92 6.26 -0.63 -0.44
C LEU A 92 7.71 -0.45 0.01
N LYS A 93 8.29 0.69 -0.30
CA LYS A 93 9.70 0.97 -0.02
C LYS A 93 10.04 1.02 1.47
N ASN A 94 9.09 1.40 2.33
CA ASN A 94 9.27 1.55 3.77
C ASN A 94 7.93 1.66 4.51
N ARG A 95 7.98 1.75 5.84
CA ARG A 95 6.81 1.89 6.71
C ARG A 95 5.98 3.14 6.43
N ALA A 96 6.61 4.29 6.21
CA ALA A 96 5.88 5.53 5.91
C ALA A 96 5.05 5.43 4.63
N ALA A 97 5.58 4.74 3.59
CA ALA A 97 4.82 4.45 2.39
C ALA A 97 3.64 3.50 2.66
N ALA A 98 3.79 2.52 3.58
CA ALA A 98 2.71 1.64 3.98
C ALA A 98 1.58 2.39 4.70
N GLU A 99 1.91 3.33 5.56
CA GLU A 99 0.92 4.19 6.25
C GLU A 99 0.18 5.12 5.27
N ALA A 100 0.85 5.56 4.19
CA ALA A 100 0.28 6.41 3.15
C ALA A 100 -0.47 5.65 2.04
N LEU A 101 -0.44 4.31 2.02
CA LEU A 101 -0.99 3.48 0.93
C LEU A 101 -2.46 3.79 0.64
N GLY A 102 -3.30 3.84 1.69
CA GLY A 102 -4.74 4.11 1.53
C GLY A 102 -5.00 5.44 0.85
N LYS A 103 -4.36 6.52 1.34
CA LYS A 103 -4.48 7.85 0.73
C LYS A 103 -4.01 7.85 -0.73
N GLY A 104 -2.90 7.19 -1.03
CA GLY A 104 -2.39 7.11 -2.41
C GLY A 104 -3.32 6.37 -3.36
N LEU A 105 -3.97 5.29 -2.91
CA LEU A 105 -4.99 4.58 -3.67
C LEU A 105 -6.27 5.41 -3.88
N ASP A 106 -6.70 6.17 -2.87
CA ASP A 106 -7.84 7.09 -3.00
C ASP A 106 -7.55 8.19 -4.04
N GLU A 107 -6.37 8.79 -4.00
CA GLU A 107 -5.94 9.78 -5.00
C GLU A 107 -5.87 9.20 -6.41
N ALA A 108 -5.36 7.97 -6.57
CA ALA A 108 -5.36 7.26 -7.84
C ALA A 108 -6.79 6.99 -8.33
N THR A 109 -7.69 6.61 -7.42
CA THR A 109 -9.11 6.40 -7.73
C THR A 109 -9.75 7.68 -8.27
N LEU A 110 -9.46 8.84 -7.65
CA LEU A 110 -9.96 10.14 -8.14
C LEU A 110 -9.44 10.48 -9.53
N ARG A 111 -8.19 10.16 -9.84
CA ARG A 111 -7.61 10.39 -11.17
C ARG A 111 -8.19 9.47 -12.25
N VAL A 112 -8.37 8.18 -11.94
CA VAL A 112 -8.86 7.18 -12.91
C VAL A 112 -10.38 7.29 -13.10
N VAL A 113 -11.11 7.62 -12.06
CA VAL A 113 -12.58 7.74 -12.07
C VAL A 113 -12.98 9.10 -11.50
N PRO A 114 -12.84 10.18 -12.28
CA PRO A 114 -13.14 11.55 -11.80
C PRO A 114 -14.63 11.78 -11.48
N ASP A 115 -15.53 11.06 -12.13
CA ASP A 115 -16.99 11.15 -11.88
C ASP A 115 -17.36 10.53 -10.53
N GLU A 116 -17.94 11.34 -9.64
CA GLU A 116 -18.30 10.95 -8.28
C GLU A 116 -19.40 9.86 -8.27
N ASN A 117 -20.40 9.99 -9.13
CA ASN A 117 -21.46 9.00 -9.21
C ASN A 117 -20.92 7.65 -9.69
N GLN A 118 -19.94 7.67 -10.60
CA GLN A 118 -19.29 6.44 -11.05
C GLN A 118 -18.46 5.82 -9.92
N ARG A 119 -17.72 6.61 -9.13
CA ARG A 119 -17.00 6.10 -7.94
C ARG A 119 -17.96 5.46 -6.94
N LYS A 120 -19.10 6.12 -6.68
CA LYS A 120 -20.14 5.57 -5.80
C LYS A 120 -20.66 4.23 -6.31
N ARG A 121 -21.03 4.13 -7.59
CA ARG A 121 -21.46 2.86 -8.21
C ARG A 121 -20.38 1.78 -8.11
N ASN A 122 -19.12 2.13 -8.35
CA ASN A 122 -18.00 1.18 -8.23
C ASN A 122 -17.82 0.68 -6.79
N SER A 123 -17.95 1.56 -5.80
CA SER A 123 -17.90 1.20 -4.38
C SER A 123 -19.04 0.27 -3.99
N GLU A 124 -20.26 0.62 -4.36
CA GLU A 124 -21.44 -0.21 -4.13
C GLU A 124 -21.29 -1.59 -4.79
N ARG A 125 -20.86 -1.63 -6.07
CA ARG A 125 -20.56 -2.88 -6.76
C ARG A 125 -19.50 -3.70 -6.03
N SER A 126 -18.40 -3.09 -5.63
CA SER A 126 -17.34 -3.76 -4.87
C SER A 126 -17.88 -4.40 -3.59
N ALA A 127 -18.74 -3.70 -2.86
CA ALA A 127 -19.37 -4.20 -1.64
C ALA A 127 -20.33 -5.40 -1.90
N THR A 128 -20.91 -5.52 -3.09
CA THR A 128 -21.72 -6.68 -3.46
C THR A 128 -20.89 -7.91 -3.84
N LEU A 129 -19.62 -7.71 -4.20
CA LEU A 129 -18.75 -8.79 -4.70
C LEU A 129 -17.93 -9.45 -3.59
N ARG A 130 -17.55 -8.69 -2.56
CA ARG A 130 -16.53 -9.14 -1.59
C ARG A 130 -16.68 -8.50 -0.22
N ASP A 131 -16.04 -9.14 0.75
CA ASP A 131 -15.82 -8.61 2.09
C ASP A 131 -14.32 -8.61 2.41
N LEU A 132 -13.84 -7.56 3.12
CA LEU A 132 -12.50 -7.58 3.68
C LEU A 132 -12.48 -8.48 4.92
N VAL A 133 -11.64 -9.51 4.90
CA VAL A 133 -11.47 -10.42 6.03
C VAL A 133 -10.49 -9.83 7.05
N ARG A 134 -9.29 -9.42 6.58
CA ARG A 134 -8.27 -8.78 7.39
C ARG A 134 -7.22 -8.08 6.53
N GLN A 135 -6.47 -7.21 7.19
CA GLN A 135 -5.28 -6.58 6.63
C GLN A 135 -4.09 -6.87 7.55
N GLU A 136 -2.94 -7.14 6.96
CA GLU A 136 -1.70 -7.40 7.68
C GLU A 136 -0.55 -6.58 7.10
N VAL A 137 0.44 -6.27 7.93
CA VAL A 137 1.67 -5.57 7.52
C VAL A 137 2.84 -6.48 7.85
N TRP A 138 3.65 -6.79 6.84
CA TRP A 138 4.76 -7.72 6.95
C TRP A 138 6.08 -7.05 6.57
N THR A 139 7.16 -7.52 7.17
CA THR A 139 8.53 -7.16 6.81
C THR A 139 9.29 -8.44 6.43
N ALA A 140 10.23 -8.35 5.48
CA ALA A 140 11.07 -9.49 5.14
C ALA A 140 11.98 -9.84 6.32
N LEU A 141 12.15 -11.14 6.58
CA LEU A 141 13.20 -11.63 7.48
C LEU A 141 14.57 -11.30 6.86
N LYS A 142 15.44 -10.73 7.68
CA LYS A 142 16.85 -10.48 7.33
C LYS A 142 17.72 -11.68 7.70
#